data_339a9dbba5b667280ecc0ecb88c7a5ce
#
_entry.id   339a9dbba5b667280ecc0ecb88c7a5ce
#
_cell.length_a   1.000
_cell.length_b   1.000
_cell.length_c   1.000
_cell.angle_alpha   90.00
_cell.angle_beta   90.00
_cell.angle_gamma   90.00
#
_symmetry.space_group_name_H-M   'P 1'
#
loop_
_entity.id
_entity.type
_entity.pdbx_description
1 polymer ?
#
loop_
_entity_poly.entity_id
_entity_poly.type
_entity_poly.pdbx_seq_one_letter_code
_entity_poly.pdbx_strand_id
1 'polypeptide(L)'
;MSGRIIEFNNKPIVDCWASVAGKKEGAGPLGKEFDIVISDDRCGLDTWEKAESHIQKIAVGLVLDKSGHKSEDIDGIFAGDLINQCTGSAFGIREFGIPYFGVYGACSTSVLAMINAAVYVDSAKMDYAISSTSSHFCSAEKQFRFPLEYGGQRPPTAQWTVTGAGAALITSKSAKNGPVIEKAILGKMVDKNITDANNMGAAMAPAAADTIATFLTQTHTSPDQYDRIITGDLGKVGSALLYELLEKEYSINIRDKHDDTGLMMYYMDKQDVHAGASGCGCCGSVLCSKILNELASGKMHRVLVVATGALLSAVSPFQGESIPGIAHGILLTDGR
;
A
#
# COMPACT_ATOMS: atom_id res chain seq x y z
N MET A 1 -23.77 -14.46 -8.72
CA MET A 1 -23.12 -13.20 -8.25
C MET A 1 -21.86 -13.04 -9.07
N SER A 2 -21.62 -11.89 -9.69
CA SER A 2 -20.32 -11.62 -10.32
C SER A 2 -19.24 -11.72 -9.25
N GLY A 3 -18.21 -12.53 -9.50
CA GLY A 3 -17.11 -12.70 -8.55
C GLY A 3 -16.38 -11.37 -8.33
N ARG A 4 -15.77 -11.19 -7.17
CA ARG A 4 -14.93 -10.03 -6.85
C ARG A 4 -13.51 -10.20 -7.40
N ILE A 5 -13.20 -11.37 -7.97
CA ILE A 5 -11.90 -11.70 -8.55
C ILE A 5 -11.82 -11.15 -9.98
N ILE A 6 -10.69 -10.53 -10.28
CA ILE A 6 -10.26 -10.16 -11.62
C ILE A 6 -9.13 -11.12 -11.98
N GLU A 7 -9.30 -11.87 -13.07
CA GLU A 7 -8.24 -12.67 -13.66
C GLU A 7 -7.66 -11.92 -14.85
N PHE A 8 -6.34 -11.79 -14.90
CA PHE A 8 -5.67 -11.06 -15.95
C PHE A 8 -5.24 -12.03 -17.06
N ASN A 9 -5.72 -11.77 -18.28
CA ASN A 9 -5.48 -12.65 -19.45
C ASN A 9 -4.16 -12.33 -20.15
N ASN A 10 -3.77 -11.05 -20.17
CA ASN A 10 -2.56 -10.56 -20.81
C ASN A 10 -1.35 -10.44 -19.88
N LYS A 11 -1.48 -11.03 -18.67
CA LYS A 11 -0.40 -11.14 -17.68
C LYS A 11 0.36 -9.82 -17.47
N PRO A 12 -0.26 -8.80 -16.88
CA PRO A 12 0.44 -7.58 -16.54
C PRO A 12 1.67 -7.87 -15.66
N ILE A 13 2.82 -7.36 -16.08
CA ILE A 13 4.12 -7.55 -15.42
C ILE A 13 4.48 -6.26 -14.70
N VAL A 14 5.01 -6.37 -13.50
CA VAL A 14 5.69 -5.26 -12.83
C VAL A 14 7.12 -5.23 -13.35
N ASP A 15 7.35 -4.38 -14.35
CA ASP A 15 8.62 -4.32 -15.10
C ASP A 15 9.73 -3.60 -14.35
N CYS A 16 9.34 -2.56 -13.61
CA CYS A 16 10.27 -1.72 -12.87
C CYS A 16 9.58 -1.11 -11.66
N TRP A 17 10.33 -0.89 -10.58
CA TRP A 17 9.80 -0.30 -9.35
C TRP A 17 10.85 0.49 -8.59
N ALA A 18 10.38 1.39 -7.72
CA ALA A 18 11.22 2.20 -6.87
C ALA A 18 10.55 2.48 -5.53
N SER A 19 11.37 2.64 -4.52
CA SER A 19 10.97 2.91 -3.14
C SER A 19 11.78 4.05 -2.54
N VAL A 20 11.08 4.95 -1.85
CA VAL A 20 11.67 6.06 -1.10
C VAL A 20 11.19 5.99 0.33
N ALA A 21 12.07 6.19 1.27
CA ALA A 21 11.77 6.15 2.70
C ALA A 21 12.31 7.40 3.41
N GLY A 22 11.65 7.81 4.48
CA GLY A 22 12.12 8.85 5.39
C GLY A 22 13.23 8.35 6.31
N LYS A 23 13.74 9.26 7.12
CA LYS A 23 14.84 8.99 8.05
C LYS A 23 14.49 7.89 9.08
N LYS A 24 13.28 7.91 9.63
CA LYS A 24 12.84 6.94 10.65
C LYS A 24 12.68 5.54 10.06
N GLU A 25 12.12 5.46 8.86
CA GLU A 25 11.94 4.24 8.08
C GLU A 25 13.30 3.67 7.66
N GLY A 26 14.21 4.51 7.21
CA GLY A 26 15.58 4.15 6.87
C GLY A 26 16.40 3.61 8.05
N ALA A 27 16.03 3.96 9.28
CA ALA A 27 16.61 3.39 10.49
C ALA A 27 15.95 2.06 10.92
N GLY A 28 14.95 1.61 10.22
CA GLY A 28 14.23 0.35 10.44
C GLY A 28 14.92 -0.88 9.81
N PRO A 29 14.29 -2.05 9.91
CA PRO A 29 14.82 -3.31 9.37
C PRO A 29 15.08 -3.28 7.86
N LEU A 30 14.27 -2.52 7.13
CA LEU A 30 14.31 -2.42 5.66
C LEU A 30 15.19 -1.27 5.14
N GLY A 31 15.93 -0.58 6.00
CA GLY A 31 16.67 0.62 5.63
C GLY A 31 17.63 0.47 4.46
N LYS A 32 18.18 -0.74 4.26
CA LYS A 32 19.10 -1.07 3.14
C LYS A 32 18.39 -1.54 1.88
N GLU A 33 17.11 -1.80 1.97
CA GLU A 33 16.28 -2.31 0.87
C GLU A 33 15.65 -1.14 0.05
N PHE A 34 15.57 0.06 0.64
CA PHE A 34 15.03 1.23 -0.05
C PHE A 34 16.04 1.78 -1.07
N ASP A 35 15.54 2.22 -2.23
CA ASP A 35 16.38 2.86 -3.25
C ASP A 35 16.95 4.19 -2.76
N ILE A 36 16.13 4.97 -2.05
CA ILE A 36 16.56 6.25 -1.45
C ILE A 36 16.01 6.34 -0.03
N VAL A 37 16.88 6.72 0.91
CA VAL A 37 16.51 7.15 2.26
C VAL A 37 16.76 8.64 2.38
N ILE A 38 15.70 9.40 2.65
CA ILE A 38 15.74 10.85 2.80
C ILE A 38 16.21 11.17 4.23
N SER A 39 17.23 12.00 4.34
CA SER A 39 17.82 12.40 5.63
C SER A 39 17.09 13.57 6.31
N ASP A 40 16.39 14.39 5.51
CA ASP A 40 15.58 15.52 5.97
C ASP A 40 14.12 15.29 5.60
N ASP A 41 13.27 15.05 6.58
CA ASP A 41 11.83 14.75 6.38
C ASP A 41 11.08 15.91 5.71
N ARG A 42 11.63 17.14 5.70
CA ARG A 42 11.11 18.28 4.92
C ARG A 42 11.63 18.36 3.50
N CYS A 43 12.65 17.60 3.17
CA CYS A 43 13.31 17.66 1.85
C CYS A 43 13.76 19.08 1.48
N GLY A 44 14.11 19.92 2.46
CA GLY A 44 14.44 21.33 2.24
C GLY A 44 13.26 22.22 1.83
N LEU A 45 12.02 21.77 1.99
CA LEU A 45 10.80 22.46 1.55
C LEU A 45 10.04 23.11 2.72
N ASP A 46 9.16 24.06 2.41
CA ASP A 46 8.50 24.92 3.41
C ASP A 46 7.40 24.19 4.19
N THR A 47 6.72 23.19 3.56
CA THR A 47 5.55 22.50 4.14
C THR A 47 5.68 20.99 4.03
N TRP A 48 5.02 20.26 4.92
CA TRP A 48 5.00 18.81 4.94
C TRP A 48 4.29 18.21 3.70
N GLU A 49 3.26 18.89 3.21
CA GLU A 49 2.53 18.49 2.01
C GLU A 49 3.43 18.58 0.76
N LYS A 50 4.28 19.63 0.68
CA LYS A 50 5.28 19.73 -0.39
C LYS A 50 6.35 18.64 -0.26
N ALA A 51 6.77 18.32 0.97
CA ALA A 51 7.72 17.24 1.22
C ALA A 51 7.15 15.89 0.75
N GLU A 52 5.90 15.57 1.08
CA GLU A 52 5.23 14.35 0.61
C GLU A 52 5.15 14.30 -0.92
N SER A 53 4.72 15.38 -1.56
CA SER A 53 4.69 15.50 -3.02
C SER A 53 6.09 15.27 -3.63
N HIS A 54 7.13 15.78 -3.01
CA HIS A 54 8.51 15.61 -3.48
C HIS A 54 9.00 14.15 -3.35
N ILE A 55 8.66 13.48 -2.25
CA ILE A 55 8.99 12.06 -2.03
C ILE A 55 8.35 11.19 -3.11
N GLN A 56 7.09 11.42 -3.44
CA GLN A 56 6.40 10.71 -4.50
C GLN A 56 6.99 11.02 -5.88
N LYS A 57 7.34 12.30 -6.16
CA LYS A 57 8.03 12.70 -7.37
C LYS A 57 9.35 11.93 -7.56
N ILE A 58 10.14 11.77 -6.49
CA ILE A 58 11.39 11.00 -6.53
C ILE A 58 11.10 9.54 -6.90
N ALA A 59 10.10 8.91 -6.30
CA ALA A 59 9.77 7.50 -6.59
C ALA A 59 9.37 7.31 -8.05
N VAL A 60 8.53 8.18 -8.61
CA VAL A 60 8.12 8.13 -10.03
C VAL A 60 9.31 8.39 -10.95
N GLY A 61 10.14 9.41 -10.65
CA GLY A 61 11.36 9.72 -11.41
C GLY A 61 12.31 8.52 -11.47
N LEU A 62 12.53 7.85 -10.34
CA LEU A 62 13.36 6.65 -10.29
C LEU A 62 12.81 5.50 -11.15
N VAL A 63 11.49 5.34 -11.23
CA VAL A 63 10.87 4.33 -12.10
C VAL A 63 11.15 4.67 -13.56
N LEU A 64 11.01 5.92 -13.97
CA LEU A 64 11.35 6.36 -15.33
C LEU A 64 12.85 6.13 -15.64
N ASP A 65 13.73 6.54 -14.75
CA ASP A 65 15.17 6.37 -14.92
C ASP A 65 15.57 4.88 -15.04
N LYS A 66 15.04 4.02 -14.15
CA LYS A 66 15.34 2.58 -14.13
C LYS A 66 14.76 1.84 -15.33
N SER A 67 13.59 2.24 -15.80
CA SER A 67 12.95 1.62 -16.97
C SER A 67 13.54 2.08 -18.30
N GLY A 68 14.15 3.26 -18.33
CA GLY A 68 14.63 3.93 -19.53
C GLY A 68 13.52 4.57 -20.36
N HIS A 69 12.28 4.60 -19.85
CA HIS A 69 11.17 5.27 -20.50
C HIS A 69 11.14 6.76 -20.15
N LYS A 70 10.70 7.57 -21.09
CA LYS A 70 10.39 8.97 -20.85
C LYS A 70 8.93 9.13 -20.41
N SER A 71 8.58 10.28 -19.84
CA SER A 71 7.20 10.57 -19.45
C SER A 71 6.19 10.44 -20.57
N GLU A 72 6.59 10.78 -21.79
CA GLU A 72 5.78 10.70 -23.03
C GLU A 72 5.48 9.26 -23.49
N ASP A 73 6.25 8.27 -22.99
CA ASP A 73 6.03 6.85 -23.29
C ASP A 73 4.98 6.22 -22.35
N ILE A 74 4.60 6.93 -21.26
CA ILE A 74 3.70 6.42 -20.24
C ILE A 74 2.27 6.87 -20.53
N ASP A 75 1.37 5.91 -20.73
CA ASP A 75 -0.03 6.17 -21.09
C ASP A 75 -0.87 6.71 -19.93
N GLY A 76 -0.50 6.37 -18.68
CA GLY A 76 -1.22 6.85 -17.50
C GLY A 76 -0.52 6.54 -16.18
N ILE A 77 -0.81 7.37 -15.18
CA ILE A 77 -0.37 7.16 -13.80
C ILE A 77 -1.57 7.12 -12.86
N PHE A 78 -1.67 6.04 -12.11
CA PHE A 78 -2.66 5.84 -11.04
C PHE A 78 -1.97 6.12 -9.72
N ALA A 79 -2.32 7.23 -9.08
CA ALA A 79 -1.64 7.59 -7.85
C ALA A 79 -2.59 8.16 -6.79
N GLY A 80 -2.18 8.00 -5.54
CA GLY A 80 -2.92 8.53 -4.40
C GLY A 80 -2.05 8.64 -3.14
N ASP A 81 -2.61 9.32 -2.18
CA ASP A 81 -2.03 9.60 -0.88
C ASP A 81 -3.13 9.74 0.17
N LEU A 82 -2.78 10.16 1.40
CA LEU A 82 -3.75 10.33 2.49
C LEU A 82 -4.28 11.76 2.60
N ILE A 83 -3.71 12.71 1.87
CA ILE A 83 -4.12 14.13 1.95
C ILE A 83 -5.41 14.32 1.15
N ASN A 84 -6.27 15.25 1.58
CA ASN A 84 -7.52 15.55 0.92
C ASN A 84 -7.34 15.78 -0.59
N GLN A 85 -8.21 15.20 -1.39
CA GLN A 85 -8.23 15.24 -2.86
C GLN A 85 -6.94 14.72 -3.53
N CYS A 86 -6.20 13.83 -2.86
CA CYS A 86 -4.91 13.33 -3.35
C CYS A 86 -3.94 14.47 -3.72
N THR A 87 -3.88 15.48 -2.86
CA THR A 87 -3.05 16.68 -3.12
C THR A 87 -1.57 16.37 -3.19
N GLY A 88 -1.08 15.45 -2.35
CA GLY A 88 0.31 14.97 -2.39
C GLY A 88 0.67 14.45 -3.77
N SER A 89 -0.14 13.56 -4.30
CA SER A 89 0.04 12.93 -5.61
C SER A 89 -0.12 13.92 -6.76
N ALA A 90 -1.22 14.69 -6.77
CA ALA A 90 -1.48 15.64 -7.86
C ALA A 90 -0.35 16.66 -8.04
N PHE A 91 0.20 17.18 -6.93
CA PHE A 91 1.30 18.13 -6.98
C PHE A 91 2.67 17.46 -7.19
N GLY A 92 2.85 16.24 -6.72
CA GLY A 92 4.10 15.51 -6.86
C GLY A 92 4.40 15.08 -8.29
N ILE A 93 3.36 14.70 -9.04
CA ILE A 93 3.53 14.11 -10.37
C ILE A 93 3.21 15.05 -11.54
N ARG A 94 2.64 16.24 -11.28
CA ARG A 94 2.20 17.18 -12.33
C ARG A 94 3.27 17.56 -13.35
N GLU A 95 4.55 17.59 -12.91
CA GLU A 95 5.66 18.00 -13.78
C GLU A 95 6.01 16.96 -14.84
N PHE A 96 5.61 15.70 -14.65
CA PHE A 96 5.86 14.65 -15.65
C PHE A 96 4.96 14.79 -16.87
N GLY A 97 3.82 15.48 -16.79
CA GLY A 97 2.89 15.64 -17.91
C GLY A 97 2.18 14.36 -18.33
N ILE A 98 2.23 13.30 -17.50
CA ILE A 98 1.56 12.01 -17.75
C ILE A 98 0.06 12.14 -17.42
N PRO A 99 -0.87 11.53 -18.21
CA PRO A 99 -2.28 11.45 -17.83
C PRO A 99 -2.48 10.88 -16.45
N TYR A 100 -3.23 11.58 -15.57
CA TYR A 100 -3.31 11.30 -14.15
C TYR A 100 -4.68 10.81 -13.72
N PHE A 101 -4.67 9.71 -12.94
CA PHE A 101 -5.84 9.16 -12.27
C PHE A 101 -5.60 9.21 -10.75
N GLY A 102 -6.27 10.14 -10.07
CA GLY A 102 -6.27 10.20 -8.60
C GLY A 102 -7.12 9.07 -8.03
N VAL A 103 -6.52 8.22 -7.21
CA VAL A 103 -7.20 7.09 -6.56
C VAL A 103 -7.11 7.20 -5.05
N TYR A 104 -8.19 6.87 -4.35
CA TYR A 104 -8.25 6.93 -2.90
C TYR A 104 -8.92 5.68 -2.32
N GLY A 105 -8.20 4.99 -1.47
CA GLY A 105 -8.66 3.85 -0.68
C GLY A 105 -8.03 3.86 0.73
N ALA A 106 -7.78 5.06 1.27
CA ALA A 106 -6.98 5.26 2.48
C ALA A 106 -5.62 4.53 2.36
N CYS A 107 -5.19 3.78 3.38
CA CYS A 107 -3.91 3.06 3.33
C CYS A 107 -3.88 1.93 2.26
N SER A 108 -5.05 1.45 1.76
CA SER A 108 -5.11 0.43 0.71
C SER A 108 -4.83 0.96 -0.71
N THR A 109 -4.61 2.26 -0.86
CA THR A 109 -4.43 2.94 -2.15
C THR A 109 -3.29 2.35 -2.99
N SER A 110 -2.23 1.81 -2.38
CA SER A 110 -1.10 1.21 -3.10
C SER A 110 -1.54 0.04 -4.00
N VAL A 111 -2.27 -0.92 -3.45
CA VAL A 111 -2.79 -2.05 -4.23
C VAL A 111 -3.93 -1.61 -5.15
N LEU A 112 -4.80 -0.68 -4.71
CA LEU A 112 -5.85 -0.13 -5.56
C LEU A 112 -5.27 0.53 -6.82
N ALA A 113 -4.22 1.33 -6.70
CA ALA A 113 -3.53 1.96 -7.83
C ALA A 113 -2.94 0.90 -8.78
N MET A 114 -2.31 -0.13 -8.22
CA MET A 114 -1.72 -1.23 -8.99
C MET A 114 -2.78 -2.06 -9.72
N ILE A 115 -3.93 -2.34 -9.09
CA ILE A 115 -5.07 -3.02 -9.74
C ILE A 115 -5.57 -2.20 -10.94
N ASN A 116 -5.77 -0.89 -10.77
CA ASN A 116 -6.22 -0.04 -11.87
C ASN A 116 -5.22 -0.05 -13.04
N ALA A 117 -3.93 0.14 -12.78
CA ALA A 117 -2.90 0.07 -13.79
C ALA A 117 -2.91 -1.29 -14.53
N ALA A 118 -3.01 -2.40 -13.78
CA ALA A 118 -3.07 -3.75 -14.35
C ALA A 118 -4.31 -3.96 -15.22
N VAL A 119 -5.49 -3.46 -14.81
CA VAL A 119 -6.73 -3.58 -15.60
C VAL A 119 -6.61 -2.84 -16.94
N TYR A 120 -6.06 -1.62 -16.97
CA TYR A 120 -5.87 -0.88 -18.22
C TYR A 120 -4.84 -1.54 -19.14
N VAL A 121 -3.78 -2.10 -18.57
CA VAL A 121 -2.76 -2.85 -19.33
C VAL A 121 -3.34 -4.17 -19.85
N ASP A 122 -4.04 -4.93 -19.03
CA ASP A 122 -4.66 -6.21 -19.43
C ASP A 122 -5.72 -6.01 -20.52
N SER A 123 -6.46 -4.91 -20.48
CA SER A 123 -7.45 -4.56 -21.51
C SER A 123 -6.84 -3.99 -22.80
N ALA A 124 -5.50 -3.92 -22.90
CA ALA A 124 -4.75 -3.33 -23.99
C ALA A 124 -5.17 -1.87 -24.34
N LYS A 125 -5.57 -1.11 -23.31
CA LYS A 125 -5.87 0.32 -23.42
C LYS A 125 -4.66 1.18 -23.07
N MET A 126 -3.72 0.61 -22.34
CA MET A 126 -2.42 1.21 -22.02
C MET A 126 -1.34 0.17 -22.27
N ASP A 127 -0.22 0.60 -22.81
CA ASP A 127 0.97 -0.21 -22.95
C ASP A 127 1.85 -0.14 -21.71
N TYR A 128 1.95 1.08 -21.15
CA TYR A 128 2.75 1.40 -19.98
C TYR A 128 1.94 2.24 -18.99
N ALA A 129 1.69 1.70 -17.83
CA ALA A 129 0.99 2.39 -16.74
C ALA A 129 1.84 2.40 -15.47
N ILE A 130 1.86 3.53 -14.76
CA ILE A 130 2.54 3.64 -13.46
C ILE A 130 1.49 3.61 -12.35
N SER A 131 1.74 2.82 -11.29
CA SER A 131 1.08 2.96 -10.00
C SER A 131 2.03 3.63 -9.01
N SER A 132 1.54 4.60 -8.21
CA SER A 132 2.36 5.24 -7.19
C SER A 132 1.55 5.67 -5.98
N THR A 133 2.14 5.53 -4.80
CA THR A 133 1.53 6.03 -3.56
C THR A 133 2.59 6.60 -2.63
N SER A 134 2.18 7.59 -1.85
CA SER A 134 2.99 8.19 -0.81
C SER A 134 2.20 8.40 0.47
N SER A 135 2.89 8.54 1.56
CA SER A 135 2.40 9.14 2.79
C SER A 135 3.55 9.86 3.49
N HIS A 136 3.20 10.79 4.37
CA HIS A 136 4.16 11.50 5.20
C HIS A 136 3.59 11.65 6.61
N PHE A 137 4.39 11.32 7.64
CA PHE A 137 3.92 11.37 9.02
C PHE A 137 3.28 12.72 9.36
N CYS A 138 3.99 13.81 9.14
CA CYS A 138 3.52 15.13 9.58
C CYS A 138 2.32 15.65 8.79
N SER A 139 2.21 15.37 7.49
CA SER A 139 1.04 15.78 6.70
C SER A 139 -0.21 15.01 7.13
N ALA A 140 -0.09 13.70 7.35
CA ALA A 140 -1.19 12.86 7.82
C ALA A 140 -1.61 13.21 9.26
N GLU A 141 -0.66 13.36 10.18
CA GLU A 141 -0.97 13.75 11.56
C GLU A 141 -1.65 15.12 11.62
N LYS A 142 -1.17 16.08 10.83
CA LYS A 142 -1.78 17.41 10.73
C LYS A 142 -3.22 17.34 10.21
N GLN A 143 -3.52 16.45 9.28
CA GLN A 143 -4.86 16.32 8.72
C GLN A 143 -5.82 15.56 9.64
N PHE A 144 -5.36 14.46 10.26
CA PHE A 144 -6.25 13.52 10.96
C PHE A 144 -6.20 13.65 12.49
N ARG A 145 -5.13 14.25 13.04
CA ARG A 145 -4.89 14.40 14.48
C ARG A 145 -4.52 15.83 14.87
N PHE A 146 -5.14 16.78 14.21
CA PHE A 146 -4.94 18.20 14.47
C PHE A 146 -5.46 18.60 15.88
N PRO A 147 -4.81 19.53 16.58
CA PRO A 147 -3.57 20.20 16.18
C PRO A 147 -2.31 19.37 16.48
N LEU A 148 -1.43 19.27 15.51
CA LEU A 148 -0.16 18.53 15.64
C LEU A 148 0.73 19.09 16.77
N GLU A 149 0.75 20.40 16.91
CA GLU A 149 1.54 21.14 17.91
C GLU A 149 1.09 20.89 19.35
N TYR A 150 -0.09 20.36 19.55
CA TYR A 150 -0.60 20.03 20.88
C TYR A 150 0.16 18.86 21.54
N GLY A 151 0.86 18.07 20.72
CA GLY A 151 1.74 17.00 21.20
C GLY A 151 1.01 15.92 21.99
N GLY A 152 -0.23 15.57 21.61
CA GLY A 152 -1.02 14.54 22.27
C GLY A 152 -0.29 13.20 22.29
N GLN A 153 -0.25 12.53 23.46
CA GLN A 153 0.35 11.22 23.58
C GLN A 153 -0.47 10.19 22.76
N ARG A 154 0.22 9.44 21.89
CA ARG A 154 -0.40 8.36 21.11
C ARG A 154 -0.69 7.15 22.01
N PRO A 155 -1.90 6.54 21.97
CA PRO A 155 -2.19 5.34 22.72
C PRO A 155 -1.43 4.11 22.17
N PRO A 156 -1.32 3.01 22.94
CA PRO A 156 -0.63 1.79 22.49
C PRO A 156 -1.21 1.13 21.23
N THR A 157 -2.46 1.43 20.89
CA THR A 157 -3.13 0.95 19.68
C THR A 157 -2.81 1.77 18.43
N ALA A 158 -2.28 2.99 18.60
CA ALA A 158 -1.95 3.87 17.48
C ALA A 158 -0.78 3.35 16.67
N GLN A 159 -0.82 3.62 15.38
CA GLN A 159 0.23 3.30 14.42
C GLN A 159 0.96 4.57 13.99
N TRP A 160 2.17 4.42 13.50
CA TRP A 160 2.98 5.51 12.97
C TRP A 160 2.80 5.60 11.45
N THR A 161 2.31 6.72 10.94
CA THR A 161 2.23 6.94 9.50
C THR A 161 3.64 6.99 8.90
N VAL A 162 3.89 6.15 7.90
CA VAL A 162 5.18 6.08 7.21
C VAL A 162 5.42 7.36 6.39
N THR A 163 6.64 7.87 6.47
CA THR A 163 7.16 8.83 5.52
C THR A 163 7.86 8.07 4.42
N GLY A 164 7.22 7.97 3.25
CA GLY A 164 7.76 7.20 2.14
C GLY A 164 6.83 7.12 0.94
N ALA A 165 7.35 6.57 -0.14
CA ALA A 165 6.61 6.33 -1.37
C ALA A 165 7.07 5.04 -2.05
N GLY A 166 6.15 4.44 -2.80
CA GLY A 166 6.42 3.37 -3.75
C GLY A 166 5.86 3.72 -5.12
N ALA A 167 6.56 3.35 -6.17
CA ALA A 167 6.10 3.46 -7.55
C ALA A 167 6.49 2.22 -8.34
N ALA A 168 5.64 1.81 -9.27
CA ALA A 168 5.87 0.64 -10.12
C ALA A 168 5.33 0.86 -11.53
N LEU A 169 6.09 0.45 -12.53
CA LEU A 169 5.69 0.42 -13.95
C LEU A 169 5.08 -0.94 -14.26
N ILE A 170 3.87 -0.93 -14.77
CA ILE A 170 3.11 -2.12 -15.16
C ILE A 170 2.95 -2.12 -16.69
N THR A 171 3.25 -3.26 -17.32
CA THR A 171 3.12 -3.45 -18.76
C THR A 171 2.90 -4.93 -19.10
N SER A 172 2.31 -5.23 -20.25
CA SER A 172 2.27 -6.59 -20.84
C SER A 172 3.33 -6.79 -21.92
N LYS A 173 4.16 -5.77 -22.18
CA LYS A 173 5.15 -5.74 -23.27
C LYS A 173 6.59 -5.95 -22.80
N SER A 174 6.80 -6.26 -21.52
CA SER A 174 8.16 -6.45 -21.00
C SER A 174 8.86 -7.66 -21.64
N ALA A 175 10.10 -7.46 -22.01
CA ALA A 175 11.01 -8.54 -22.38
C ALA A 175 11.72 -9.15 -21.15
N LYS A 176 11.54 -8.55 -19.97
CA LYS A 176 12.14 -9.02 -18.73
C LYS A 176 11.20 -10.00 -18.01
N ASN A 177 11.76 -10.98 -17.33
CA ASN A 177 11.01 -11.81 -16.39
C ASN A 177 10.85 -11.02 -15.08
N GLY A 178 9.76 -10.25 -14.97
CA GLY A 178 9.38 -9.54 -13.75
C GLY A 178 8.23 -10.22 -13.02
N PRO A 179 7.90 -9.78 -11.79
CA PRO A 179 6.73 -10.26 -11.08
C PRO A 179 5.45 -10.02 -11.89
N VAL A 180 4.61 -11.05 -12.00
CA VAL A 180 3.34 -11.01 -12.74
C VAL A 180 2.19 -10.75 -11.78
N ILE A 181 1.29 -9.86 -12.15
CA ILE A 181 0.00 -9.70 -11.46
C ILE A 181 -0.97 -10.73 -12.07
N GLU A 182 -1.17 -11.85 -11.39
CA GLU A 182 -1.98 -12.97 -11.89
C GLU A 182 -3.48 -12.70 -11.71
N LYS A 183 -3.85 -12.23 -10.52
CA LYS A 183 -5.24 -11.97 -10.14
C LYS A 183 -5.32 -10.76 -9.21
N ALA A 184 -6.50 -10.17 -9.17
CA ALA A 184 -6.83 -9.17 -8.16
C ALA A 184 -8.18 -9.49 -7.50
N ILE A 185 -8.38 -8.95 -6.30
CA ILE A 185 -9.68 -8.95 -5.63
C ILE A 185 -10.05 -7.52 -5.22
N LEU A 186 -11.25 -7.10 -5.63
CA LEU A 186 -11.81 -5.83 -5.18
C LEU A 186 -12.45 -6.01 -3.81
N GLY A 187 -11.94 -5.27 -2.83
CA GLY A 187 -12.50 -5.24 -1.49
C GLY A 187 -13.87 -4.55 -1.46
N LYS A 188 -14.68 -4.95 -0.51
CA LYS A 188 -15.88 -4.20 -0.12
C LYS A 188 -15.62 -3.46 1.18
N MET A 189 -16.34 -2.39 1.44
CA MET A 189 -16.34 -1.74 2.75
C MET A 189 -16.97 -2.68 3.79
N VAL A 190 -16.29 -2.82 4.92
CA VAL A 190 -16.79 -3.56 6.09
C VAL A 190 -16.80 -2.62 7.27
N ASP A 191 -17.96 -2.41 7.85
CA ASP A 191 -18.13 -1.56 9.02
C ASP A 191 -18.57 -2.41 10.23
N LYS A 192 -17.81 -2.34 11.30
CA LYS A 192 -18.07 -3.00 12.59
C LYS A 192 -18.32 -1.96 13.69
N ASN A 193 -18.74 -0.75 13.33
CA ASN A 193 -19.02 0.35 14.22
C ASN A 193 -17.83 0.77 15.11
N ILE A 194 -16.62 0.69 14.59
CA ILE A 194 -15.42 1.20 15.26
C ILE A 194 -15.39 2.71 15.12
N THR A 195 -15.29 3.42 16.24
CA THR A 195 -15.26 4.91 16.29
C THR A 195 -13.92 5.47 16.79
N ASP A 196 -13.03 4.61 17.33
CA ASP A 196 -11.72 5.04 17.82
C ASP A 196 -10.72 5.21 16.67
N ALA A 197 -10.49 6.47 16.28
CA ALA A 197 -9.52 6.82 15.23
C ALA A 197 -8.06 6.44 15.59
N ASN A 198 -7.76 6.15 16.85
CA ASN A 198 -6.44 5.69 17.28
C ASN A 198 -6.28 4.16 17.21
N ASN A 199 -7.31 3.44 16.81
CA ASN A 199 -7.28 1.98 16.66
C ASN A 199 -7.68 1.56 15.24
N MET A 200 -6.94 2.05 14.24
CA MET A 200 -7.20 1.74 12.84
C MET A 200 -7.08 0.24 12.52
N GLY A 201 -6.19 -0.49 13.22
CA GLY A 201 -6.08 -1.93 13.08
C GLY A 201 -7.40 -2.67 13.34
N ALA A 202 -8.18 -2.23 14.35
CA ALA A 202 -9.50 -2.81 14.63
C ALA A 202 -10.53 -2.49 13.51
N ALA A 203 -10.45 -1.30 12.91
CA ALA A 203 -11.33 -0.92 11.81
C ALA A 203 -10.99 -1.69 10.51
N MET A 204 -9.71 -1.94 10.24
CA MET A 204 -9.23 -2.57 9.00
C MET A 204 -9.30 -4.10 9.00
N ALA A 205 -9.08 -4.76 10.13
CA ALA A 205 -9.01 -6.23 10.23
C ALA A 205 -10.23 -6.96 9.68
N PRO A 206 -11.49 -6.51 9.89
CA PRO A 206 -12.67 -7.17 9.33
C PRO A 206 -12.70 -7.14 7.78
N ALA A 207 -12.27 -6.04 7.17
CA ALA A 207 -12.20 -5.93 5.72
C ALA A 207 -11.10 -6.83 5.14
N ALA A 208 -9.96 -6.94 5.82
CA ALA A 208 -8.88 -7.84 5.45
C ALA A 208 -9.33 -9.32 5.54
N ALA A 209 -10.02 -9.70 6.63
CA ALA A 209 -10.55 -11.04 6.81
C ALA A 209 -11.55 -11.41 5.69
N ASP A 210 -12.50 -10.53 5.38
CA ASP A 210 -13.46 -10.73 4.29
C ASP A 210 -12.75 -10.88 2.93
N THR A 211 -11.76 -10.06 2.65
CA THR A 211 -11.03 -10.07 1.38
C THR A 211 -10.19 -11.33 1.23
N ILE A 212 -9.42 -11.72 2.25
CA ILE A 212 -8.61 -12.94 2.23
C ILE A 212 -9.51 -14.19 2.10
N ALA A 213 -10.54 -14.30 2.94
CA ALA A 213 -11.45 -15.43 2.92
C ALA A 213 -12.18 -15.56 1.56
N THR A 214 -12.66 -14.43 1.02
CA THR A 214 -13.30 -14.40 -0.29
C THR A 214 -12.34 -14.80 -1.40
N PHE A 215 -11.10 -14.29 -1.36
CA PHE A 215 -10.08 -14.64 -2.35
C PHE A 215 -9.81 -16.14 -2.36
N LEU A 216 -9.48 -16.71 -1.21
CA LEU A 216 -9.19 -18.14 -1.09
C LEU A 216 -10.38 -19.02 -1.53
N THR A 217 -11.60 -18.65 -1.13
CA THR A 217 -12.81 -19.37 -1.50
C THR A 217 -13.10 -19.30 -3.00
N GLN A 218 -13.06 -18.11 -3.61
CA GLN A 218 -13.40 -17.93 -5.02
C GLN A 218 -12.33 -18.46 -5.98
N THR A 219 -11.07 -18.50 -5.54
CA THR A 219 -9.98 -19.09 -6.32
C THR A 219 -9.77 -20.59 -6.04
N HIS A 220 -10.54 -21.17 -5.11
CA HIS A 220 -10.42 -22.56 -4.67
C HIS A 220 -9.00 -22.91 -4.20
N THR A 221 -8.38 -21.99 -3.43
CA THR A 221 -7.02 -22.14 -2.92
C THR A 221 -7.01 -22.20 -1.39
N SER A 222 -5.92 -22.76 -0.83
CA SER A 222 -5.64 -22.77 0.61
C SER A 222 -4.41 -21.93 0.93
N PRO A 223 -4.21 -21.48 2.18
CA PRO A 223 -3.05 -20.70 2.59
C PRO A 223 -1.70 -21.35 2.25
N ASP A 224 -1.62 -22.69 2.25
CA ASP A 224 -0.39 -23.43 1.97
C ASP A 224 0.14 -23.25 0.54
N GLN A 225 -0.72 -22.83 -0.38
CA GLN A 225 -0.35 -22.58 -1.78
C GLN A 225 0.34 -21.24 -2.01
N TYR A 226 0.57 -20.48 -0.94
CA TYR A 226 1.28 -19.20 -0.98
C TYR A 226 2.57 -19.28 -0.17
N ASP A 227 3.61 -18.62 -0.64
CA ASP A 227 4.79 -18.39 0.18
C ASP A 227 4.44 -17.48 1.34
N ARG A 228 3.71 -16.40 1.03
CA ARG A 228 3.20 -15.43 2.02
C ARG A 228 1.82 -14.88 1.63
N ILE A 229 1.06 -14.55 2.65
CA ILE A 229 -0.13 -13.68 2.59
C ILE A 229 0.24 -12.43 3.38
N ILE A 230 0.38 -11.30 2.70
CA ILE A 230 0.94 -10.07 3.30
C ILE A 230 -0.15 -9.02 3.38
N THR A 231 -0.42 -8.52 4.59
CA THR A 231 -1.32 -7.37 4.77
C THR A 231 -0.58 -6.04 4.73
N GLY A 232 -1.31 -4.97 4.41
CA GLY A 232 -0.73 -3.65 4.18
C GLY A 232 -0.22 -2.98 5.44
N ASP A 233 -1.08 -2.76 6.42
CA ASP A 233 -0.73 -1.99 7.60
C ASP A 233 -1.68 -2.26 8.79
N LEU A 234 -2.03 -3.52 9.01
CA LEU A 234 -2.84 -3.92 10.16
C LEU A 234 -2.11 -3.68 11.48
N GLY A 235 -0.80 -3.77 11.47
CA GLY A 235 0.03 -3.67 12.66
C GLY A 235 -0.27 -4.78 13.68
N LYS A 236 0.24 -4.60 14.90
CA LYS A 236 0.12 -5.61 15.96
C LYS A 236 -1.33 -5.93 16.34
N VAL A 237 -2.15 -4.90 16.52
CA VAL A 237 -3.55 -5.06 16.94
C VAL A 237 -4.38 -5.66 15.83
N GLY A 238 -4.30 -5.10 14.64
CA GLY A 238 -5.10 -5.57 13.50
C GLY A 238 -4.72 -6.98 13.06
N SER A 239 -3.44 -7.36 13.08
CA SER A 239 -3.01 -8.73 12.76
C SER A 239 -3.55 -9.76 13.77
N ALA A 240 -3.55 -9.43 15.05
CA ALA A 240 -4.12 -10.30 16.06
C ALA A 240 -5.63 -10.52 15.84
N LEU A 241 -6.36 -9.44 15.56
CA LEU A 241 -7.80 -9.50 15.25
C LEU A 241 -8.07 -10.26 13.94
N LEU A 242 -7.23 -10.06 12.92
CA LEU A 242 -7.34 -10.80 11.65
C LEU A 242 -7.31 -12.30 11.87
N TYR A 243 -6.38 -12.80 12.68
CA TYR A 243 -6.28 -14.24 12.96
C TYR A 243 -7.54 -14.77 13.62
N GLU A 244 -8.05 -14.04 14.62
CA GLU A 244 -9.28 -14.45 15.32
C GLU A 244 -10.50 -14.44 14.40
N LEU A 245 -10.64 -13.42 13.56
CA LEU A 245 -11.76 -13.31 12.61
C LEU A 245 -11.71 -14.42 11.57
N LEU A 246 -10.54 -14.68 10.96
CA LEU A 246 -10.40 -15.76 9.97
C LEU A 246 -10.69 -17.14 10.57
N GLU A 247 -10.23 -17.40 11.79
CA GLU A 247 -10.46 -18.69 12.45
C GLU A 247 -11.93 -18.87 12.85
N LYS A 248 -12.54 -17.84 13.48
CA LYS A 248 -13.90 -17.93 14.01
C LYS A 248 -14.99 -17.85 12.94
N GLU A 249 -14.84 -16.95 11.96
CA GLU A 249 -15.89 -16.69 10.96
C GLU A 249 -15.72 -17.54 9.69
N TYR A 250 -14.49 -17.96 9.36
CA TYR A 250 -14.19 -18.63 8.08
C TYR A 250 -13.48 -19.99 8.22
N SER A 251 -13.06 -20.38 9.42
CA SER A 251 -12.28 -21.62 9.67
C SER A 251 -10.95 -21.64 8.87
N ILE A 252 -10.32 -20.46 8.69
CA ILE A 252 -9.07 -20.28 7.97
C ILE A 252 -7.95 -19.91 8.96
N ASN A 253 -6.82 -20.61 8.88
CA ASN A 253 -5.61 -20.25 9.62
C ASN A 253 -4.51 -19.83 8.64
N ILE A 254 -3.98 -18.60 8.82
CA ILE A 254 -2.89 -18.06 8.00
C ILE A 254 -1.64 -17.73 8.81
N ARG A 255 -1.58 -18.03 10.11
CA ARG A 255 -0.52 -17.55 11.03
C ARG A 255 0.90 -17.84 10.53
N ASP A 256 1.14 -19.03 10.00
CA ASP A 256 2.48 -19.44 9.53
C ASP A 256 2.86 -18.83 8.17
N LYS A 257 1.89 -18.26 7.47
CA LYS A 257 2.04 -17.66 6.13
C LYS A 257 1.86 -16.15 6.13
N HIS A 258 1.40 -15.58 7.24
CA HIS A 258 1.05 -14.16 7.30
C HIS A 258 2.25 -13.30 7.72
N ASP A 259 2.38 -12.21 7.00
CA ASP A 259 3.23 -11.08 7.34
C ASP A 259 2.44 -9.78 7.16
N ASP A 260 2.92 -8.68 7.77
CA ASP A 260 2.27 -7.37 7.68
C ASP A 260 3.31 -6.27 7.43
N THR A 261 3.10 -5.45 6.39
CA THR A 261 4.09 -4.42 6.03
C THR A 261 4.27 -3.38 7.15
N GLY A 262 3.22 -3.14 7.95
CA GLY A 262 3.30 -2.27 9.10
C GLY A 262 4.16 -2.83 10.24
N LEU A 263 4.29 -4.15 10.34
CA LEU A 263 5.20 -4.81 11.29
C LEU A 263 6.62 -4.97 10.74
N MET A 264 6.79 -5.01 9.42
CA MET A 264 8.10 -5.11 8.77
C MET A 264 8.89 -3.79 8.80
N MET A 265 8.20 -2.65 8.86
CA MET A 265 8.79 -1.33 8.64
C MET A 265 9.76 -0.90 9.75
N TYR A 266 9.47 -1.22 10.99
CA TYR A 266 10.18 -0.70 12.16
C TYR A 266 10.66 -1.80 13.10
N TYR A 267 11.73 -1.51 13.85
CA TYR A 267 12.08 -2.29 15.04
C TYR A 267 11.09 -1.95 16.16
N MET A 268 10.09 -2.82 16.37
CA MET A 268 8.94 -2.57 17.25
C MET A 268 9.31 -2.31 18.72
N ASP A 269 10.46 -2.80 19.16
CA ASP A 269 11.00 -2.67 20.51
C ASP A 269 11.98 -1.51 20.69
N LYS A 270 12.44 -0.88 19.57
CA LYS A 270 13.47 0.16 19.58
C LYS A 270 12.99 1.50 19.05
N GLN A 271 12.02 1.48 18.15
CA GLN A 271 11.46 2.67 17.54
C GLN A 271 10.06 2.91 18.10
N ASP A 272 9.79 4.09 18.64
CA ASP A 272 8.49 4.45 19.22
C ASP A 272 7.40 4.53 18.15
N VAL A 273 6.76 3.38 17.86
CA VAL A 273 5.73 3.20 16.84
C VAL A 273 4.47 2.48 17.35
N HIS A 274 4.45 2.10 18.63
CA HIS A 274 3.35 1.43 19.32
C HIS A 274 2.84 0.17 18.60
N ALA A 275 1.72 0.27 17.82
CA ALA A 275 1.14 -0.87 17.13
C ALA A 275 1.78 -1.16 15.76
N GLY A 276 2.75 -0.37 15.32
CA GLY A 276 3.46 -0.55 14.05
C GLY A 276 3.30 0.62 13.09
N ALA A 277 3.59 0.39 11.83
CA ALA A 277 3.46 1.39 10.77
C ALA A 277 2.04 1.42 10.17
N SER A 278 1.72 2.53 9.50
CA SER A 278 0.48 2.74 8.75
C SER A 278 0.72 3.64 7.54
N GLY A 279 -0.27 3.71 6.66
CA GLY A 279 -0.31 4.61 5.52
C GLY A 279 -0.09 3.92 4.18
N CYS A 280 -0.59 4.52 3.10
CA CYS A 280 -0.43 3.95 1.76
C CYS A 280 1.05 3.98 1.30
N GLY A 281 1.87 4.88 1.81
CA GLY A 281 3.31 4.85 1.66
C GLY A 281 3.97 3.66 2.36
N CYS A 282 3.38 3.11 3.45
CA CYS A 282 3.86 1.91 4.12
C CYS A 282 3.82 0.70 3.20
N CYS A 283 2.62 0.28 2.78
CA CYS A 283 2.46 -0.85 1.87
C CYS A 283 3.20 -0.61 0.54
N GLY A 284 3.10 0.59 -0.04
CA GLY A 284 3.74 0.92 -1.30
C GLY A 284 5.27 0.82 -1.26
N SER A 285 5.91 1.37 -0.23
CA SER A 285 7.37 1.33 -0.10
C SER A 285 7.89 -0.07 0.22
N VAL A 286 7.23 -0.84 1.09
CA VAL A 286 7.62 -2.24 1.40
C VAL A 286 7.41 -3.15 0.21
N LEU A 287 6.31 -2.98 -0.53
CA LEU A 287 6.06 -3.73 -1.77
C LEU A 287 7.21 -3.52 -2.75
N CYS A 288 7.62 -2.25 -2.98
CA CYS A 288 8.66 -1.89 -3.94
C CYS A 288 10.10 -2.12 -3.43
N SER A 289 10.35 -2.14 -2.13
CA SER A 289 11.70 -2.38 -1.60
C SER A 289 12.01 -3.85 -1.37
N LYS A 290 11.04 -4.63 -0.88
CA LYS A 290 11.25 -6.00 -0.44
C LYS A 290 10.49 -7.02 -1.29
N ILE A 291 9.17 -6.91 -1.35
CA ILE A 291 8.32 -7.99 -1.88
C ILE A 291 8.60 -8.24 -3.37
N LEU A 292 8.62 -7.18 -4.19
CA LEU A 292 8.93 -7.30 -5.62
C LEU A 292 10.35 -7.78 -5.88
N ASN A 293 11.34 -7.36 -5.06
CA ASN A 293 12.71 -7.84 -5.16
C ASN A 293 12.83 -9.32 -4.82
N GLU A 294 12.11 -9.82 -3.83
CA GLU A 294 12.13 -11.24 -3.45
C GLU A 294 11.42 -12.11 -4.50
N LEU A 295 10.35 -11.63 -5.13
CA LEU A 295 9.72 -12.29 -6.29
C LEU A 295 10.66 -12.30 -7.50
N ALA A 296 11.24 -11.16 -7.87
CA ALA A 296 12.14 -11.06 -9.02
C ALA A 296 13.40 -11.92 -8.86
N SER A 297 13.92 -12.06 -7.64
CA SER A 297 15.06 -12.91 -7.33
C SER A 297 14.71 -14.40 -7.20
N GLY A 298 13.43 -14.76 -7.15
CA GLY A 298 12.98 -16.14 -6.94
C GLY A 298 13.11 -16.64 -5.51
N LYS A 299 13.23 -15.75 -4.53
CA LYS A 299 13.13 -16.10 -3.10
C LYS A 299 11.69 -16.38 -2.67
N MET A 300 10.73 -15.74 -3.34
CA MET A 300 9.31 -16.02 -3.27
C MET A 300 8.77 -16.28 -4.67
N HIS A 301 7.74 -17.11 -4.77
CA HIS A 301 7.13 -17.51 -6.06
C HIS A 301 5.67 -17.08 -6.17
N ARG A 302 4.94 -17.05 -5.05
CA ARG A 302 3.51 -16.78 -5.03
C ARG A 302 3.10 -16.06 -3.75
N VAL A 303 2.71 -14.80 -3.87
CA VAL A 303 2.39 -13.92 -2.74
C VAL A 303 1.04 -13.24 -2.95
N LEU A 304 0.14 -13.41 -1.99
CA LEU A 304 -1.09 -12.62 -1.92
C LEU A 304 -0.83 -11.36 -1.08
N VAL A 305 -0.85 -10.18 -1.70
CA VAL A 305 -0.74 -8.89 -1.01
C VAL A 305 -2.14 -8.30 -0.85
N VAL A 306 -2.53 -7.99 0.38
CA VAL A 306 -3.84 -7.41 0.72
C VAL A 306 -3.63 -6.09 1.45
N ALA A 307 -3.59 -4.99 0.71
CA ALA A 307 -3.49 -3.67 1.31
C ALA A 307 -4.78 -3.31 2.03
N THR A 308 -4.64 -2.74 3.21
CA THR A 308 -5.72 -2.43 4.15
C THR A 308 -5.88 -0.92 4.30
N GLY A 309 -7.08 -0.45 4.59
CA GLY A 309 -7.34 0.96 4.77
C GLY A 309 -8.51 1.21 5.73
N ALA A 310 -8.39 2.24 6.54
CA ALA A 310 -9.46 2.79 7.37
C ALA A 310 -10.01 4.05 6.69
N LEU A 311 -11.28 4.02 6.27
CA LEU A 311 -11.92 5.13 5.57
C LEU A 311 -12.33 6.22 6.57
N LEU A 312 -11.33 6.89 7.09
CA LEU A 312 -11.43 7.97 8.05
C LEU A 312 -11.37 9.31 7.32
N SER A 313 -12.26 10.22 7.65
CA SER A 313 -12.14 11.63 7.25
C SER A 313 -11.76 12.49 8.46
N ALA A 314 -11.26 13.70 8.20
CA ALA A 314 -10.92 14.64 9.26
C ALA A 314 -12.12 15.10 10.11
N VAL A 315 -13.34 14.93 9.60
CA VAL A 315 -14.58 15.44 10.24
C VAL A 315 -15.56 14.34 10.68
N SER A 316 -15.55 13.16 10.03
CA SER A 316 -16.53 12.11 10.31
C SER A 316 -16.54 11.62 11.78
N PRO A 317 -15.40 11.46 12.49
CA PRO A 317 -15.41 11.09 13.89
C PRO A 317 -16.11 12.12 14.80
N PHE A 318 -15.96 13.42 14.47
CA PHE A 318 -16.63 14.49 15.23
C PHE A 318 -18.14 14.56 14.97
N GLN A 319 -18.61 13.88 13.91
CA GLN A 319 -20.03 13.72 13.60
C GLN A 319 -20.61 12.43 14.20
N GLY A 320 -19.78 11.64 14.92
CA GLY A 320 -20.19 10.39 15.53
C GLY A 320 -20.25 9.20 14.57
N GLU A 321 -19.68 9.36 13.36
CA GLU A 321 -19.64 8.28 12.38
C GLU A 321 -18.59 7.23 12.75
N SER A 322 -18.85 5.99 12.36
CA SER A 322 -17.90 4.90 12.43
C SER A 322 -16.82 4.99 11.34
N ILE A 323 -15.79 4.15 11.45
CA ILE A 323 -14.66 4.07 10.53
C ILE A 323 -14.76 2.76 9.74
N PRO A 324 -15.33 2.75 8.53
CA PRO A 324 -15.36 1.56 7.71
C PRO A 324 -13.96 1.12 7.28
N GLY A 325 -13.68 -0.18 7.30
CA GLY A 325 -12.48 -0.77 6.72
C GLY A 325 -12.67 -1.11 5.24
N ILE A 326 -11.60 -1.06 4.47
CA ILE A 326 -11.50 -1.53 3.08
C ILE A 326 -10.21 -2.32 2.92
N ALA A 327 -10.22 -3.35 2.06
CA ALA A 327 -8.99 -4.08 1.73
C ALA A 327 -9.04 -4.59 0.30
N HIS A 328 -8.06 -4.22 -0.52
CA HIS A 328 -7.90 -4.68 -1.89
C HIS A 328 -6.71 -5.64 -1.98
N GLY A 329 -6.82 -6.69 -2.80
CA GLY A 329 -5.76 -7.68 -2.90
C GLY A 329 -5.28 -7.93 -4.33
N ILE A 330 -3.99 -8.27 -4.46
CA ILE A 330 -3.38 -8.76 -5.69
C ILE A 330 -2.60 -10.04 -5.41
N LEU A 331 -2.68 -10.96 -6.35
CA LEU A 331 -1.83 -12.14 -6.39
C LEU A 331 -0.65 -11.85 -7.32
N LEU A 332 0.55 -11.87 -6.75
CA LEU A 332 1.81 -11.71 -7.44
C LEU A 332 2.51 -13.06 -7.55
N THR A 333 3.09 -13.34 -8.73
CA THR A 333 3.94 -14.50 -8.95
C THR A 333 5.27 -14.05 -9.57
N ASP A 334 6.29 -14.90 -9.48
CA ASP A 334 7.63 -14.61 -10.03
C ASP A 334 7.71 -14.71 -11.57
N GLY A 335 6.61 -15.08 -12.22
CA GLY A 335 6.53 -15.18 -13.68
C GLY A 335 7.24 -16.41 -14.28
N ARG A 336 7.67 -17.38 -13.46
CA ARG A 336 8.37 -18.60 -13.87
C ARG A 336 7.46 -19.81 -13.94
#